data_883d49c1fcf2cbb2ab8007b635c4eccc
#
_entry.id   883d49c1fcf2cbb2ab8007b635c4eccc
#
_cell.length_a   1.000
_cell.length_b   1.000
_cell.length_c   1.000
_cell.angle_alpha   90.00
_cell.angle_beta   90.00
_cell.angle_gamma   90.00
#
_symmetry.space_group_name_H-M   'P 1'
#
loop_
_entity.id
_entity.type
_entity.pdbx_description
1 polymer ?
#
loop_
_entity_poly.entity_id
_entity_poly.type
_entity_poly.pdbx_seq_one_letter_code
_entity_poly.pdbx_strand_id
1 'polypeptide(L)'
;EAVPRFLPFDALMIKSVEKVQGREYKVTFKSSIAMYSSLIQEGDRFPFKSRWNSYDFGEYNKYGRPDFISVSYSKDVTFEGVKTTNSLLMLAPMSNNQGRITLKDCEMSLAPDAIITSSADGVHTSSNRFGVIIDNCTFENSFDDLINTEAYCGAVTKTVDSYIYETSRDMQCVVGDEIAFFNTSNHEIVGTAFLKEIEKTEDGKYRLTVDRKIDKVVSQENSTVPTSMYNLDSANKGNIIRNSTFRNSRRHAYIIRSACSIIENNRMENNAGAATEAANEIHGTGNEGLVPSALTFRNNVVKSDGIGSQYVPLKVYSWKA
;
A
#
# COMPACT_ATOMS: atom_id res chain seq x y z
N GLU A 1 -23.46 4.74 20.52
CA GLU A 1 -22.18 5.48 20.51
C GLU A 1 -21.93 5.97 19.09
N ALA A 2 -21.68 7.28 18.93
CA ALA A 2 -21.45 7.86 17.61
C ALA A 2 -20.12 7.35 17.06
N VAL A 3 -20.19 6.67 15.90
CA VAL A 3 -18.98 6.26 15.18
C VAL A 3 -18.20 7.53 14.83
N PRO A 4 -16.89 7.60 15.12
CA PRO A 4 -16.08 8.74 14.73
C PRO A 4 -16.22 9.00 13.24
N ARG A 5 -16.72 10.17 12.84
CA ARG A 5 -16.81 10.53 11.43
C ARG A 5 -15.42 10.84 10.94
N PHE A 6 -14.91 10.02 10.01
CA PHE A 6 -13.75 10.37 9.22
C PHE A 6 -14.16 11.40 8.18
N LEU A 7 -13.78 12.63 8.40
CA LEU A 7 -13.90 13.64 7.35
C LEU A 7 -12.73 13.46 6.38
N PRO A 8 -12.95 13.43 5.06
CA PRO A 8 -11.91 13.14 4.06
C PRO A 8 -10.95 14.32 3.84
N PHE A 9 -10.31 14.79 4.89
CA PHE A 9 -9.41 15.94 4.85
C PHE A 9 -7.97 15.59 4.46
N ASP A 10 -7.80 14.78 3.44
CA ASP A 10 -6.46 14.39 2.97
C ASP A 10 -5.62 15.57 2.45
N ALA A 11 -6.29 16.62 2.01
CA ALA A 11 -5.66 17.74 1.32
C ALA A 11 -5.54 19.01 2.18
N LEU A 12 -5.96 19.01 3.42
CA LEU A 12 -5.91 20.21 4.25
C LEU A 12 -4.53 20.42 4.85
N MET A 13 -3.65 20.99 4.06
CA MET A 13 -2.35 21.42 4.57
C MET A 13 -2.52 22.54 5.59
N ILE A 14 -1.94 22.36 6.75
CA ILE A 14 -1.90 23.40 7.79
C ILE A 14 -1.03 24.56 7.29
N LYS A 15 -1.57 25.78 7.39
CA LYS A 15 -0.85 27.02 7.11
C LYS A 15 -0.17 27.57 8.37
N SER A 16 -0.89 27.62 9.48
CA SER A 16 -0.36 28.05 10.76
C SER A 16 -1.10 27.40 11.93
N VAL A 17 -0.41 27.31 13.06
CA VAL A 17 -0.96 26.91 14.35
C VAL A 17 -0.59 27.98 15.36
N GLU A 18 -1.57 28.60 16.00
CA GLU A 18 -1.41 29.62 16.99
C GLU A 18 -1.99 29.16 18.33
N LYS A 19 -1.20 29.21 19.40
CA LYS A 19 -1.70 28.87 20.73
C LYS A 19 -2.60 30.01 21.22
N VAL A 20 -3.83 29.68 21.57
CA VAL A 20 -4.79 30.65 22.16
C VAL A 20 -4.63 30.68 23.67
N GLN A 21 -4.91 29.54 24.32
CA GLN A 21 -4.71 29.41 25.78
C GLN A 21 -4.65 27.93 26.17
N GLY A 22 -3.98 27.60 27.27
CA GLY A 22 -3.96 26.23 27.78
C GLY A 22 -3.59 25.20 26.71
N ARG A 23 -4.54 24.33 26.32
CA ARG A 23 -4.46 23.36 25.23
C ARG A 23 -5.27 23.76 24.00
N GLU A 24 -5.72 25.00 23.93
CA GLU A 24 -6.46 25.51 22.78
C GLU A 24 -5.53 26.12 21.76
N TYR A 25 -5.76 25.75 20.50
CA TYR A 25 -4.97 26.20 19.34
C TYR A 25 -5.91 26.63 18.23
N LYS A 26 -5.59 27.72 17.57
CA LYS A 26 -6.19 28.13 16.31
C LYS A 26 -5.40 27.53 15.16
N VAL A 27 -6.06 26.69 14.37
CA VAL A 27 -5.46 26.08 13.19
C VAL A 27 -6.01 26.76 11.94
N THR A 28 -5.10 27.26 11.09
CA THR A 28 -5.45 27.83 9.80
C THR A 28 -4.98 26.90 8.68
N PHE A 29 -5.84 26.59 7.74
CA PHE A 29 -5.52 25.75 6.59
C PHE A 29 -5.09 26.59 5.39
N LYS A 30 -4.28 26.01 4.48
CA LYS A 30 -3.87 26.67 3.23
C LYS A 30 -5.04 26.83 2.25
N SER A 31 -6.00 25.91 2.30
CA SER A 31 -7.21 25.93 1.46
C SER A 31 -8.46 26.17 2.30
N SER A 32 -9.49 26.76 1.70
CA SER A 32 -10.77 26.95 2.38
C SER A 32 -11.42 25.61 2.68
N ILE A 33 -11.92 25.47 3.91
CA ILE A 33 -12.74 24.34 4.36
C ILE A 33 -14.24 24.62 4.29
N ALA A 34 -14.63 25.75 3.72
CA ALA A 34 -16.03 26.18 3.66
C ALA A 34 -16.96 25.15 3.00
N MET A 35 -16.46 24.40 2.02
CA MET A 35 -17.23 23.32 1.37
C MET A 35 -17.58 22.16 2.34
N TYR A 36 -16.92 22.07 3.46
CA TYR A 36 -17.18 21.05 4.50
C TYR A 36 -17.90 21.60 5.71
N SER A 37 -18.29 22.90 5.71
CA SER A 37 -18.88 23.57 6.87
C SER A 37 -20.16 22.90 7.38
N SER A 38 -20.95 22.30 6.48
CA SER A 38 -22.15 21.56 6.86
C SER A 38 -21.87 20.20 7.51
N LEU A 39 -20.64 19.71 7.39
CA LEU A 39 -20.20 18.40 7.93
C LEU A 39 -19.42 18.55 9.23
N ILE A 40 -18.91 19.74 9.52
CA ILE A 40 -18.07 20.03 10.71
C ILE A 40 -18.95 20.65 11.79
N GLN A 41 -18.88 20.09 12.98
CA GLN A 41 -19.61 20.57 14.14
C GLN A 41 -18.66 20.79 15.34
N GLU A 42 -19.06 21.65 16.25
CA GLU A 42 -18.36 21.79 17.52
C GLU A 42 -18.34 20.44 18.26
N GLY A 43 -17.18 20.05 18.76
CA GLY A 43 -16.96 18.75 19.38
C GLY A 43 -16.42 17.67 18.44
N ASP A 44 -16.40 17.90 17.12
CA ASP A 44 -15.77 16.97 16.18
C ASP A 44 -14.27 16.83 16.46
N ARG A 45 -13.77 15.61 16.33
CA ARG A 45 -12.36 15.28 16.55
C ARG A 45 -11.65 15.11 15.21
N PHE A 46 -10.54 15.81 15.06
CA PHE A 46 -9.74 15.81 13.85
C PHE A 46 -8.39 15.15 14.09
N PRO A 47 -8.04 14.08 13.37
CA PRO A 47 -6.67 13.58 13.36
C PRO A 47 -5.80 14.52 12.51
N PHE A 48 -4.73 15.01 13.07
CA PHE A 48 -3.68 15.68 12.33
C PHE A 48 -2.60 14.68 12.01
N LYS A 49 -2.37 14.48 10.70
CA LYS A 49 -1.39 13.54 10.18
C LYS A 49 -0.18 14.29 9.65
N SER A 50 0.99 13.94 10.12
CA SER A 50 2.25 14.26 9.47
C SER A 50 2.68 13.04 8.65
N ARG A 51 2.71 13.15 7.33
CA ARG A 51 3.20 12.12 6.40
C ARG A 51 4.40 12.68 5.64
N TRP A 52 5.48 11.92 5.54
CA TRP A 52 6.66 12.22 4.74
C TRP A 52 7.49 13.45 5.15
N ASN A 53 8.77 13.30 5.26
CA ASN A 53 9.86 14.31 5.32
C ASN A 53 9.78 15.44 6.36
N SER A 54 8.67 15.68 6.99
CA SER A 54 8.55 16.59 8.12
C SER A 54 8.70 15.87 9.45
N TYR A 55 9.16 14.64 9.42
CA TYR A 55 9.44 13.85 10.61
C TYR A 55 10.76 14.26 11.23
N ASP A 56 10.82 15.45 11.69
CA ASP A 56 11.74 15.73 12.78
C ASP A 56 11.07 15.30 14.09
N PHE A 57 10.93 14.01 14.27
CA PHE A 57 10.61 13.43 15.58
C PHE A 57 11.82 13.52 16.52
N GLY A 58 12.82 14.33 16.17
CA GLY A 58 14.03 14.48 16.95
C GLY A 58 14.71 13.12 17.19
N GLU A 59 14.82 12.71 18.43
CA GLU A 59 15.50 11.46 18.80
C GLU A 59 14.83 10.18 18.29
N TYR A 60 13.51 10.20 17.98
CA TYR A 60 12.80 9.01 17.49
C TYR A 60 13.28 8.55 16.11
N ASN A 61 13.83 9.45 15.28
CA ASN A 61 14.45 9.05 14.01
C ASN A 61 15.67 8.12 14.17
N LYS A 62 16.28 8.09 15.34
CA LYS A 62 17.39 7.18 15.64
C LYS A 62 16.95 5.72 15.80
N TYR A 63 15.68 5.47 16.08
CA TYR A 63 15.15 4.14 16.39
C TYR A 63 14.36 3.52 15.23
N GLY A 64 14.34 4.15 14.05
CA GLY A 64 13.66 3.66 12.86
C GLY A 64 12.16 4.03 12.84
N ARG A 65 11.40 3.33 11.98
CA ARG A 65 9.96 3.57 11.82
C ARG A 65 9.21 3.07 13.06
N PRO A 66 8.32 3.87 13.63
CA PRO A 66 7.55 3.48 14.80
C PRO A 66 6.32 2.63 14.41
N ASP A 67 6.56 1.55 13.67
CA ASP A 67 5.55 0.55 13.35
C ASP A 67 5.32 -0.38 14.55
N PHE A 68 4.11 -0.94 14.68
CA PHE A 68 3.80 -1.82 15.83
C PHE A 68 4.39 -3.22 15.65
N ILE A 69 4.19 -3.81 14.47
CA ILE A 69 4.77 -5.09 14.06
C ILE A 69 5.56 -4.83 12.78
N SER A 70 6.77 -5.37 12.66
CA SER A 70 7.52 -5.36 11.41
C SER A 70 8.04 -6.75 11.11
N VAL A 71 7.76 -7.25 9.90
CA VAL A 71 8.20 -8.59 9.46
C VAL A 71 8.93 -8.45 8.14
N SER A 72 10.22 -8.70 8.14
CA SER A 72 11.03 -8.62 6.92
C SER A 72 12.05 -9.74 6.86
N TYR A 73 12.36 -10.19 5.64
CA TYR A 73 13.34 -11.24 5.35
C TYR A 73 13.11 -12.54 6.15
N SER A 74 11.85 -12.81 6.48
CA SER A 74 11.42 -13.92 7.33
C SER A 74 10.73 -15.00 6.51
N LYS A 75 10.46 -16.13 7.15
CA LYS A 75 9.78 -17.26 6.53
C LYS A 75 8.79 -17.88 7.49
N ASP A 76 7.55 -18.11 6.98
CA ASP A 76 6.49 -18.85 7.65
C ASP A 76 6.18 -18.33 9.08
N VAL A 77 5.87 -17.04 9.17
CA VAL A 77 5.54 -16.36 10.45
C VAL A 77 4.04 -16.30 10.63
N THR A 78 3.55 -16.70 11.80
CA THR A 78 2.13 -16.62 12.16
C THR A 78 1.94 -15.75 13.41
N PHE A 79 1.01 -14.82 13.32
CA PHE A 79 0.45 -14.09 14.45
C PHE A 79 -0.96 -14.61 14.68
N GLU A 80 -1.24 -15.13 15.87
CA GLU A 80 -2.54 -15.68 16.24
C GLU A 80 -3.03 -15.06 17.54
N GLY A 81 -4.28 -14.56 17.54
CA GLY A 81 -4.90 -13.96 18.71
C GLY A 81 -4.25 -12.65 19.19
N VAL A 82 -3.52 -11.96 18.31
CA VAL A 82 -2.82 -10.71 18.67
C VAL A 82 -3.79 -9.53 18.56
N LYS A 83 -3.90 -8.78 19.65
CA LYS A 83 -4.63 -7.52 19.69
C LYS A 83 -3.66 -6.35 19.72
N THR A 84 -3.83 -5.43 18.78
CA THR A 84 -3.03 -4.20 18.69
C THR A 84 -3.95 -2.98 18.72
N THR A 85 -3.44 -1.91 19.33
CA THR A 85 -4.12 -0.62 19.36
C THR A 85 -3.12 0.47 19.06
N ASN A 86 -3.47 1.38 18.19
CA ASN A 86 -2.72 2.58 17.86
C ASN A 86 -1.25 2.38 17.48
N SER A 87 -0.93 2.72 16.26
CA SER A 87 0.44 2.87 15.75
C SER A 87 0.66 4.30 15.27
N LEU A 88 1.87 4.80 15.45
CA LEU A 88 2.23 6.13 14.93
C LEU A 88 2.36 6.14 13.40
N LEU A 89 2.61 4.99 12.79
CA LEU A 89 2.77 4.87 11.34
C LEU A 89 1.92 3.73 10.80
N MET A 90 2.50 2.60 10.42
CA MET A 90 1.79 1.39 10.01
C MET A 90 1.59 0.46 11.21
N LEU A 91 0.54 -0.36 11.19
CA LEU A 91 0.41 -1.40 12.20
C LEU A 91 1.35 -2.56 11.90
N ALA A 92 1.40 -3.03 10.66
CA ALA A 92 2.18 -4.20 10.30
C ALA A 92 2.76 -4.12 8.87
N PRO A 93 3.90 -3.46 8.67
CA PRO A 93 4.66 -3.60 7.43
C PRO A 93 5.31 -4.97 7.34
N MET A 94 5.14 -5.64 6.18
CA MET A 94 5.61 -6.98 5.91
C MET A 94 6.29 -7.02 4.55
N SER A 95 7.62 -7.07 4.51
CA SER A 95 8.36 -6.89 3.25
C SER A 95 9.41 -7.96 3.03
N ASN A 96 9.61 -8.34 1.77
CA ASN A 96 10.74 -9.17 1.35
C ASN A 96 10.79 -10.55 2.03
N ASN A 97 9.64 -11.07 2.44
CA ASN A 97 9.57 -12.35 3.13
C ASN A 97 9.66 -13.52 2.16
N GLN A 98 10.37 -14.57 2.57
CA GLN A 98 10.64 -15.75 1.76
C GLN A 98 9.58 -16.86 1.93
N GLY A 99 8.79 -16.79 2.99
CA GLY A 99 7.68 -17.70 3.27
C GLY A 99 6.39 -16.93 3.52
N ARG A 100 5.34 -17.67 3.87
CA ARG A 100 4.02 -17.11 4.07
C ARG A 100 3.89 -16.41 5.42
N ILE A 101 3.26 -15.26 5.44
CA ILE A 101 2.89 -14.56 6.66
C ILE A 101 1.38 -14.76 6.89
N THR A 102 1.02 -15.15 8.10
CA THR A 102 -0.37 -15.39 8.49
C THR A 102 -0.77 -14.53 9.68
N LEU A 103 -1.90 -13.87 9.56
CA LEU A 103 -2.62 -13.21 10.66
C LEU A 103 -3.91 -13.98 10.86
N LYS A 104 -4.10 -14.54 12.06
CA LYS A 104 -5.27 -15.33 12.40
C LYS A 104 -5.83 -14.88 13.73
N ASP A 105 -7.15 -14.72 13.81
CA ASP A 105 -7.84 -14.31 15.04
C ASP A 105 -7.26 -13.00 15.64
N CYS A 106 -6.72 -12.10 14.79
CA CYS A 106 -6.07 -10.87 15.22
C CYS A 106 -7.05 -9.69 15.19
N GLU A 107 -6.80 -8.71 16.06
CA GLU A 107 -7.60 -7.49 16.16
C GLU A 107 -6.70 -6.26 16.14
N MET A 108 -6.98 -5.34 15.21
CA MET A 108 -6.38 -4.01 15.12
C MET A 108 -7.49 -2.98 15.35
N SER A 109 -7.68 -2.59 16.60
CA SER A 109 -8.80 -1.76 17.06
C SER A 109 -8.35 -0.49 17.74
N LEU A 110 -9.29 0.42 17.98
CA LEU A 110 -9.00 1.67 18.66
C LEU A 110 -8.66 1.44 20.14
N ALA A 111 -7.65 2.16 20.63
CA ALA A 111 -7.51 2.36 22.06
C ALA A 111 -8.66 3.26 22.58
N PRO A 112 -8.98 3.20 23.90
CA PRO A 112 -9.90 4.16 24.50
C PRO A 112 -9.50 5.60 24.12
N ASP A 113 -10.49 6.41 23.76
CA ASP A 113 -10.32 7.83 23.37
C ASP A 113 -9.49 8.08 22.10
N ALA A 114 -9.00 7.07 21.40
CA ALA A 114 -8.39 7.21 20.10
C ALA A 114 -9.44 7.39 18.99
N ILE A 115 -9.03 7.95 17.85
CA ILE A 115 -9.87 8.09 16.65
C ILE A 115 -9.27 7.40 15.44
N ILE A 116 -8.00 7.02 15.48
CA ILE A 116 -7.30 6.25 14.45
C ILE A 116 -6.49 5.13 15.09
N THR A 117 -6.34 4.02 14.39
CA THR A 117 -5.46 2.91 14.78
C THR A 117 -4.06 3.07 14.20
N SER A 118 -3.95 3.67 13.01
CA SER A 118 -2.68 3.91 12.33
C SER A 118 -2.73 5.20 11.52
N SER A 119 -1.62 5.91 11.39
CA SER A 119 -1.53 7.11 10.54
C SER A 119 -1.22 6.79 9.07
N ALA A 120 -0.87 5.56 8.78
CA ALA A 120 -0.69 4.97 7.46
C ALA A 120 -1.48 3.65 7.41
N ASP A 121 -1.10 2.71 6.53
CA ASP A 121 -1.83 1.46 6.36
C ASP A 121 -1.90 0.62 7.65
N GLY A 122 -2.90 -0.21 7.76
CA GLY A 122 -2.93 -1.27 8.75
C GLY A 122 -1.86 -2.32 8.44
N VAL A 123 -2.15 -3.23 7.54
CA VAL A 123 -1.17 -4.19 7.01
C VAL A 123 -0.67 -3.72 5.65
N HIS A 124 0.64 -3.58 5.51
CA HIS A 124 1.28 -3.24 4.25
C HIS A 124 2.26 -4.34 3.83
N THR A 125 1.99 -5.01 2.72
CA THR A 125 2.85 -6.09 2.23
C THR A 125 3.56 -5.67 0.95
N SER A 126 4.89 -5.78 0.94
CA SER A 126 5.72 -5.37 -0.20
C SER A 126 6.68 -6.47 -0.62
N SER A 127 6.60 -6.89 -1.87
CA SER A 127 7.57 -7.79 -2.50
C SER A 127 7.85 -9.08 -1.73
N ASN A 128 6.82 -9.71 -1.17
CA ASN A 128 6.94 -11.03 -0.56
C ASN A 128 6.80 -12.13 -1.63
N ARG A 129 7.48 -13.27 -1.41
CA ARG A 129 7.37 -14.45 -2.28
C ARG A 129 5.97 -15.05 -2.31
N PHE A 130 5.27 -14.95 -1.19
CA PHE A 130 3.90 -15.44 -1.04
C PHE A 130 3.00 -14.34 -0.51
N GLY A 131 1.76 -14.34 -0.94
CA GLY A 131 0.72 -13.47 -0.42
C GLY A 131 0.39 -13.77 1.05
N VAL A 132 -0.10 -12.78 1.75
CA VAL A 132 -0.52 -12.89 3.15
C VAL A 132 -1.81 -13.71 3.29
N ILE A 133 -1.93 -14.46 4.38
CA ILE A 133 -3.21 -15.02 4.84
C ILE A 133 -3.73 -14.13 5.98
N ILE A 134 -4.96 -13.65 5.83
CA ILE A 134 -5.70 -12.95 6.89
C ILE A 134 -7.01 -13.71 7.08
N ASP A 135 -7.18 -14.31 8.25
CA ASP A 135 -8.31 -15.18 8.58
C ASP A 135 -8.90 -14.83 9.94
N ASN A 136 -10.20 -14.58 9.98
CA ASN A 136 -10.95 -14.25 11.18
C ASN A 136 -10.38 -13.04 11.95
N CYS A 137 -9.99 -11.98 11.23
CA CYS A 137 -9.39 -10.78 11.82
C CYS A 137 -10.36 -9.59 11.78
N THR A 138 -10.11 -8.61 12.65
CA THR A 138 -10.79 -7.30 12.62
C THR A 138 -9.76 -6.18 12.47
N PHE A 139 -10.00 -5.31 11.49
CA PHE A 139 -9.19 -4.13 11.23
C PHE A 139 -10.10 -2.91 11.13
N GLU A 140 -9.76 -1.85 11.84
CA GLU A 140 -10.58 -0.65 11.83
C GLU A 140 -9.80 0.65 11.96
N ASN A 141 -10.40 1.73 11.49
CA ASN A 141 -9.99 3.10 11.76
C ASN A 141 -8.57 3.46 11.34
N SER A 142 -8.03 2.86 10.26
CA SER A 142 -6.78 3.32 9.66
C SER A 142 -6.98 4.69 8.99
N PHE A 143 -5.98 5.54 9.09
CA PHE A 143 -5.96 6.81 8.35
C PHE A 143 -5.52 6.67 6.89
N ASP A 144 -5.26 5.45 6.45
CA ASP A 144 -5.01 5.06 5.07
C ASP A 144 -5.75 3.75 4.76
N ASP A 145 -5.19 2.84 3.96
CA ASP A 145 -5.78 1.56 3.67
C ASP A 145 -5.70 0.61 4.89
N LEU A 146 -6.71 -0.25 5.09
CA LEU A 146 -6.59 -1.26 6.14
C LEU A 146 -5.62 -2.36 5.73
N ILE A 147 -5.64 -2.74 4.44
CA ILE A 147 -4.66 -3.66 3.87
C ILE A 147 -4.20 -3.13 2.52
N ASN A 148 -2.89 -3.08 2.34
CA ASN A 148 -2.23 -2.74 1.08
C ASN A 148 -1.27 -3.85 0.67
N THR A 149 -1.38 -4.36 -0.55
CA THR A 149 -0.44 -5.34 -1.10
C THR A 149 0.15 -4.82 -2.39
N GLU A 150 1.46 -4.78 -2.47
CA GLU A 150 2.19 -4.29 -3.64
C GLU A 150 3.43 -5.12 -3.98
N ALA A 151 3.92 -4.97 -5.18
CA ALA A 151 5.26 -5.40 -5.57
C ALA A 151 6.11 -4.17 -5.94
N TYR A 152 7.36 -4.16 -5.51
CA TYR A 152 8.31 -3.16 -5.99
C TYR A 152 8.55 -3.37 -7.46
N CYS A 153 8.45 -2.28 -8.22
CA CYS A 153 8.87 -2.27 -9.62
C CYS A 153 10.08 -1.36 -9.80
N GLY A 154 10.88 -1.69 -10.79
CA GLY A 154 12.02 -0.90 -11.20
C GLY A 154 11.82 -0.36 -12.61
N ALA A 155 11.98 0.93 -12.82
CA ALA A 155 12.05 1.47 -14.16
C ALA A 155 13.34 1.02 -14.85
N VAL A 156 13.27 0.67 -16.13
CA VAL A 156 14.47 0.43 -16.96
C VAL A 156 15.20 1.76 -17.11
N THR A 157 16.30 1.93 -16.40
CA THR A 157 17.13 3.14 -16.50
C THR A 157 17.96 3.13 -17.76
N LYS A 158 18.45 1.95 -18.17
CA LYS A 158 19.27 1.76 -19.35
C LYS A 158 19.08 0.36 -19.96
N THR A 159 19.12 0.28 -21.27
CA THR A 159 19.29 -0.97 -22.01
C THR A 159 20.74 -1.09 -22.43
N VAL A 160 21.51 -1.98 -21.79
CA VAL A 160 22.95 -2.16 -22.08
C VAL A 160 23.14 -2.95 -23.36
N ASP A 161 22.38 -4.03 -23.48
CA ASP A 161 22.22 -4.79 -24.73
C ASP A 161 20.86 -5.51 -24.78
N SER A 162 20.68 -6.44 -25.72
CA SER A 162 19.41 -7.14 -25.92
C SER A 162 18.96 -8.03 -24.75
N TYR A 163 19.84 -8.34 -23.82
CA TYR A 163 19.61 -9.26 -22.69
C TYR A 163 19.92 -8.60 -21.34
N ILE A 164 20.46 -7.38 -21.34
CA ILE A 164 20.97 -6.72 -20.13
C ILE A 164 20.28 -5.38 -19.92
N TYR A 165 19.63 -5.25 -18.80
CA TYR A 165 18.86 -4.07 -18.39
C TYR A 165 19.32 -3.53 -17.03
N GLU A 166 19.37 -2.22 -16.89
CA GLU A 166 19.67 -1.57 -15.59
C GLU A 166 18.42 -0.96 -14.99
N THR A 167 18.34 -0.99 -13.66
CA THR A 167 17.29 -0.36 -12.86
C THR A 167 17.87 0.25 -11.59
N SER A 168 17.25 1.30 -11.08
CA SER A 168 17.66 1.93 -9.81
C SER A 168 17.15 1.22 -8.57
N ARG A 169 16.27 0.21 -8.73
CA ARG A 169 15.60 -0.44 -7.61
C ARG A 169 15.88 -1.93 -7.55
N ASP A 170 16.21 -2.39 -6.35
CA ASP A 170 16.17 -3.82 -6.02
C ASP A 170 14.71 -4.28 -5.95
N MET A 171 14.34 -5.19 -6.81
CA MET A 171 13.01 -5.82 -6.84
C MET A 171 13.00 -7.17 -6.11
N GLN A 172 13.95 -7.38 -5.19
CA GLN A 172 14.16 -8.63 -4.48
C GLN A 172 14.36 -9.83 -5.41
N CYS A 173 15.09 -9.59 -6.49
CA CYS A 173 15.37 -10.59 -7.50
C CYS A 173 16.44 -11.58 -7.04
N VAL A 174 16.23 -12.84 -7.36
CA VAL A 174 17.26 -13.88 -7.30
C VAL A 174 17.34 -14.60 -8.67
N VAL A 175 18.48 -15.17 -8.96
CA VAL A 175 18.68 -15.93 -10.22
C VAL A 175 17.61 -17.01 -10.34
N GLY A 176 16.97 -17.08 -11.49
CA GLY A 176 15.87 -17.99 -11.80
C GLY A 176 14.49 -17.35 -11.69
N ASP A 177 14.35 -16.16 -11.10
CA ASP A 177 13.06 -15.45 -11.02
C ASP A 177 12.56 -15.01 -12.40
N GLU A 178 11.25 -15.03 -12.58
CA GLU A 178 10.59 -14.50 -13.77
C GLU A 178 10.38 -13.00 -13.65
N ILE A 179 10.92 -12.23 -14.58
CA ILE A 179 10.83 -10.78 -14.66
C ILE A 179 9.86 -10.40 -15.77
N ALA A 180 8.82 -9.65 -15.44
CA ALA A 180 7.92 -9.05 -16.41
C ALA A 180 8.34 -7.64 -16.77
N PHE A 181 8.23 -7.31 -18.04
CA PHE A 181 8.47 -5.97 -18.60
C PHE A 181 7.12 -5.35 -18.97
N PHE A 182 6.80 -4.22 -18.35
CA PHE A 182 5.53 -3.54 -18.50
C PHE A 182 5.73 -2.18 -19.18
N ASN A 183 5.07 -1.99 -20.30
CA ASN A 183 5.03 -0.69 -20.96
C ASN A 183 4.00 0.20 -20.28
N THR A 184 4.47 1.22 -19.57
CA THR A 184 3.62 2.14 -18.80
C THR A 184 2.77 3.07 -19.67
N SER A 185 3.13 3.26 -20.94
CA SER A 185 2.39 4.14 -21.85
C SER A 185 1.12 3.49 -22.42
N ASN A 186 1.15 2.18 -22.66
CA ASN A 186 0.01 1.46 -23.24
C ASN A 186 -0.58 0.38 -22.31
N HIS A 187 -0.04 0.23 -21.10
CA HIS A 187 -0.49 -0.72 -20.07
C HIS A 187 -0.37 -2.20 -20.46
N GLU A 188 0.62 -2.55 -21.26
CA GLU A 188 0.83 -3.92 -21.70
C GLU A 188 2.10 -4.53 -21.12
N ILE A 189 2.03 -5.81 -20.76
CA ILE A 189 3.23 -6.61 -20.54
C ILE A 189 3.81 -6.92 -21.90
N VAL A 190 4.99 -6.35 -22.21
CA VAL A 190 5.65 -6.54 -23.50
C VAL A 190 6.45 -7.83 -23.57
N GLY A 191 6.69 -8.47 -22.45
CA GLY A 191 7.30 -9.80 -22.38
C GLY A 191 7.71 -10.18 -20.97
N THR A 192 8.06 -11.45 -20.81
CA THR A 192 8.67 -11.98 -19.58
C THR A 192 9.97 -12.72 -19.92
N ALA A 193 10.91 -12.76 -18.99
CA ALA A 193 12.17 -13.48 -19.13
C ALA A 193 12.65 -13.97 -17.77
N PHE A 194 13.44 -15.03 -17.73
CA PHE A 194 14.05 -15.53 -16.50
C PHE A 194 15.39 -14.86 -16.24
N LEU A 195 15.59 -14.44 -15.01
CA LEU A 195 16.82 -13.81 -14.55
C LEU A 195 17.96 -14.83 -14.52
N LYS A 196 19.07 -14.52 -15.21
CA LYS A 196 20.28 -15.34 -15.25
C LYS A 196 21.36 -14.82 -14.33
N GLU A 197 21.43 -13.51 -14.18
CA GLU A 197 22.43 -12.86 -13.36
C GLU A 197 21.88 -11.52 -12.86
N ILE A 198 22.27 -11.14 -11.65
CA ILE A 198 22.02 -9.82 -11.09
C ILE A 198 23.29 -9.33 -10.39
N GLU A 199 23.68 -8.10 -10.68
CA GLU A 199 24.80 -7.45 -10.03
C GLU A 199 24.42 -6.04 -9.59
N LYS A 200 25.03 -5.57 -8.49
CA LYS A 200 24.94 -4.18 -8.11
C LYS A 200 26.11 -3.43 -8.73
N THR A 201 25.82 -2.39 -9.49
CA THR A 201 26.82 -1.55 -10.17
C THR A 201 27.48 -0.58 -9.19
N GLU A 202 28.62 -0.02 -9.56
CA GLU A 202 29.36 0.94 -8.74
C GLU A 202 28.57 2.21 -8.42
N ASP A 203 27.69 2.64 -9.33
CA ASP A 203 26.78 3.78 -9.14
C ASP A 203 25.50 3.43 -8.36
N GLY A 204 25.45 2.21 -7.80
CA GLY A 204 24.39 1.75 -6.91
C GLY A 204 23.12 1.26 -7.59
N LYS A 205 23.11 1.14 -8.91
CA LYS A 205 22.02 0.51 -9.67
C LYS A 205 22.12 -1.01 -9.64
N TYR A 206 21.13 -1.66 -10.22
CA TYR A 206 21.10 -3.11 -10.41
C TYR A 206 21.10 -3.41 -11.90
N ARG A 207 21.98 -4.31 -12.33
CA ARG A 207 22.07 -4.82 -13.69
C ARG A 207 21.56 -6.24 -13.73
N LEU A 208 20.55 -6.47 -14.56
CA LEU A 208 19.88 -7.75 -14.72
C LEU A 208 20.20 -8.32 -16.11
N THR A 209 20.75 -9.54 -16.13
CA THR A 209 20.91 -10.33 -17.35
C THR A 209 19.79 -11.37 -17.41
N VAL A 210 19.05 -11.41 -18.51
CA VAL A 210 17.89 -12.30 -18.69
C VAL A 210 18.15 -13.35 -19.78
N ASP A 211 17.33 -14.41 -19.80
CA ASP A 211 17.50 -15.57 -20.67
C ASP A 211 17.08 -15.32 -22.13
N ARG A 212 16.32 -14.27 -22.38
CA ARG A 212 15.84 -13.92 -23.71
C ARG A 212 15.71 -12.41 -23.90
N LYS A 213 15.81 -11.98 -25.15
CA LYS A 213 15.55 -10.60 -25.56
C LYS A 213 14.07 -10.27 -25.34
N ILE A 214 13.81 -9.07 -24.82
CA ILE A 214 12.48 -8.48 -24.76
C ILE A 214 12.41 -7.32 -25.74
N ASP A 215 11.51 -7.42 -26.71
CA ASP A 215 11.30 -6.36 -27.69
C ASP A 215 10.48 -5.20 -27.08
N LYS A 216 10.63 -4.01 -27.68
CA LYS A 216 9.88 -2.79 -27.29
C LYS A 216 10.16 -2.27 -25.87
N VAL A 217 11.25 -2.67 -25.25
CA VAL A 217 11.69 -2.06 -24.00
C VAL A 217 12.17 -0.64 -24.26
N VAL A 218 11.68 0.30 -23.45
CA VAL A 218 12.04 1.72 -23.49
C VAL A 218 12.74 2.09 -22.20
N SER A 219 13.94 2.63 -22.26
CA SER A 219 14.70 3.08 -21.09
C SER A 219 14.47 4.55 -20.77
N GLN A 220 14.86 4.97 -19.56
CA GLN A 220 14.83 6.37 -19.14
C GLN A 220 15.73 7.28 -19.98
N GLU A 221 16.77 6.71 -20.62
CA GLU A 221 17.61 7.47 -21.56
C GLU A 221 16.82 7.96 -22.78
N ASN A 222 15.74 7.25 -23.14
CA ASN A 222 14.96 7.51 -24.35
C ASN A 222 13.54 8.02 -24.07
N SER A 223 13.07 8.02 -22.83
CA SER A 223 11.71 8.44 -22.50
C SER A 223 11.56 8.83 -21.03
N THR A 224 10.68 9.79 -20.77
CA THR A 224 10.23 10.13 -19.41
C THR A 224 9.25 9.10 -18.83
N VAL A 225 8.72 8.21 -19.68
CA VAL A 225 7.81 7.10 -19.31
C VAL A 225 8.46 5.77 -19.74
N PRO A 226 9.45 5.29 -19.00
CA PRO A 226 10.18 4.07 -19.34
C PRO A 226 9.35 2.81 -19.10
N THR A 227 9.81 1.70 -19.66
CA THR A 227 9.33 0.37 -19.29
C THR A 227 9.64 0.10 -17.82
N SER A 228 8.68 -0.44 -17.09
CA SER A 228 8.86 -0.91 -15.72
C SER A 228 9.05 -2.42 -15.68
N MET A 229 9.89 -2.88 -14.78
CA MET A 229 10.14 -4.30 -14.53
C MET A 229 9.53 -4.71 -13.21
N TYR A 230 8.99 -5.93 -13.15
CA TYR A 230 8.53 -6.59 -11.92
C TYR A 230 9.18 -7.94 -11.75
N ASN A 231 9.47 -8.29 -10.52
CA ASN A 231 9.74 -9.66 -10.17
C ASN A 231 8.40 -10.38 -9.86
N LEU A 232 7.98 -11.28 -10.74
CA LEU A 232 6.72 -12.01 -10.59
C LEU A 232 6.77 -13.04 -9.44
N ASP A 233 7.95 -13.47 -9.03
CA ASP A 233 8.14 -14.42 -7.94
C ASP A 233 8.17 -13.76 -6.56
N SER A 234 8.32 -12.44 -6.49
CA SER A 234 8.22 -11.66 -5.25
C SER A 234 7.10 -10.61 -5.29
N ALA A 235 5.94 -10.98 -5.79
CA ALA A 235 4.81 -10.09 -6.04
C ALA A 235 3.60 -10.38 -5.14
N ASN A 236 3.79 -10.83 -3.90
CA ASN A 236 2.72 -11.18 -2.97
C ASN A 236 1.64 -12.12 -3.56
N LYS A 237 2.04 -13.05 -4.41
CA LYS A 237 1.12 -13.92 -5.13
C LYS A 237 0.36 -14.86 -4.20
N GLY A 238 -0.96 -14.93 -4.37
CA GLY A 238 -1.82 -15.85 -3.62
C GLY A 238 -2.21 -15.34 -2.23
N ASN A 239 -2.63 -14.09 -2.13
CA ASN A 239 -3.27 -13.58 -0.91
C ASN A 239 -4.58 -14.29 -0.64
N ILE A 240 -4.85 -14.57 0.64
CA ILE A 240 -6.12 -15.16 1.10
C ILE A 240 -6.64 -14.29 2.24
N ILE A 241 -7.71 -13.55 1.99
CA ILE A 241 -8.35 -12.67 2.96
C ILE A 241 -9.76 -13.17 3.17
N ARG A 242 -10.04 -13.68 4.36
CA ARG A 242 -11.33 -14.32 4.61
C ARG A 242 -11.84 -14.16 6.04
N ASN A 243 -13.16 -14.32 6.19
CA ASN A 243 -13.86 -14.37 7.48
C ASN A 243 -13.59 -13.13 8.36
N SER A 244 -13.20 -12.02 7.77
CA SER A 244 -12.63 -10.87 8.47
C SER A 244 -13.52 -9.63 8.34
N THR A 245 -13.38 -8.70 9.28
CA THR A 245 -14.08 -7.41 9.29
C THR A 245 -13.12 -6.27 9.05
N PHE A 246 -13.48 -5.41 8.10
CA PHE A 246 -12.71 -4.22 7.71
C PHE A 246 -13.63 -3.01 7.74
N ARG A 247 -13.37 -2.04 8.62
CA ARG A 247 -14.29 -0.92 8.78
C ARG A 247 -13.63 0.40 9.11
N ASN A 248 -14.33 1.47 8.74
CA ASN A 248 -14.00 2.83 9.11
C ASN A 248 -12.60 3.27 8.63
N SER A 249 -12.14 2.79 7.47
CA SER A 249 -10.91 3.28 6.85
C SER A 249 -11.16 4.63 6.18
N ARG A 250 -10.17 5.51 6.23
CA ARG A 250 -10.20 6.73 5.44
C ARG A 250 -10.09 6.46 3.93
N ARG A 251 -9.52 5.34 3.53
CA ARG A 251 -9.39 4.93 2.12
C ARG A 251 -10.07 3.58 1.89
N HIS A 252 -9.31 2.56 1.60
CA HIS A 252 -9.81 1.25 1.20
C HIS A 252 -9.81 0.25 2.37
N ALA A 253 -10.71 -0.72 2.33
CA ALA A 253 -10.54 -1.89 3.19
C ALA A 253 -9.35 -2.72 2.69
N TYR A 254 -9.26 -2.89 1.36
CA TYR A 254 -8.16 -3.65 0.77
C TYR A 254 -7.76 -3.10 -0.60
N ILE A 255 -6.47 -2.85 -0.79
CA ILE A 255 -5.87 -2.52 -2.07
C ILE A 255 -4.98 -3.69 -2.54
N ILE A 256 -5.20 -4.15 -3.77
CA ILE A 256 -4.57 -5.35 -4.34
C ILE A 256 -3.74 -4.97 -5.55
N ARG A 257 -2.45 -5.24 -5.47
CA ARG A 257 -1.50 -5.12 -6.59
C ARG A 257 -0.73 -6.44 -6.71
N SER A 258 -1.46 -7.54 -6.85
CA SER A 258 -0.91 -8.90 -6.87
C SER A 258 -1.78 -9.85 -7.69
N ALA A 259 -1.26 -11.04 -7.98
CA ALA A 259 -1.97 -12.09 -8.69
C ALA A 259 -2.52 -13.17 -7.74
N CYS A 260 -3.52 -13.93 -8.21
CA CYS A 260 -4.11 -15.09 -7.54
C CYS A 260 -4.66 -14.78 -6.13
N SER A 261 -5.29 -13.63 -5.94
CA SER A 261 -5.87 -13.22 -4.65
C SER A 261 -7.29 -13.75 -4.47
N ILE A 262 -7.60 -14.24 -3.27
CA ILE A 262 -8.93 -14.70 -2.86
C ILE A 262 -9.41 -13.81 -1.71
N ILE A 263 -10.54 -13.13 -1.92
CA ILE A 263 -11.20 -12.28 -0.93
C ILE A 263 -12.61 -12.82 -0.74
N GLU A 264 -12.87 -13.47 0.40
CA GLU A 264 -14.11 -14.17 0.60
C GLU A 264 -14.66 -14.10 2.03
N ASN A 265 -15.98 -14.11 2.14
CA ASN A 265 -16.69 -14.16 3.42
C ASN A 265 -16.33 -13.01 4.37
N ASN A 266 -15.95 -11.85 3.85
CA ASN A 266 -15.56 -10.69 4.64
C ASN A 266 -16.74 -9.73 4.81
N ARG A 267 -16.64 -8.89 5.84
CA ARG A 267 -17.50 -7.75 6.08
C ARG A 267 -16.70 -6.46 5.95
N MET A 268 -17.08 -5.60 5.01
CA MET A 268 -16.43 -4.32 4.72
C MET A 268 -17.44 -3.20 4.92
N GLU A 269 -17.17 -2.28 5.87
CA GLU A 269 -18.13 -1.26 6.26
C GLU A 269 -17.49 0.12 6.39
N ASN A 270 -18.21 1.14 5.90
CA ASN A 270 -17.89 2.56 6.13
C ASN A 270 -16.45 2.92 5.78
N ASN A 271 -15.89 2.34 4.71
CA ASN A 271 -14.59 2.75 4.20
C ASN A 271 -14.79 3.86 3.16
N ALA A 272 -14.03 4.94 3.23
CA ALA A 272 -14.28 6.12 2.39
C ALA A 272 -13.87 5.92 0.91
N GLY A 273 -12.97 4.99 0.61
CA GLY A 273 -12.61 4.57 -0.74
C GLY A 273 -13.41 3.36 -1.21
N ALA A 274 -13.02 2.72 -2.31
CA ALA A 274 -13.55 1.42 -2.69
C ALA A 274 -13.35 0.41 -1.56
N ALA A 275 -14.32 -0.48 -1.32
CA ALA A 275 -14.12 -1.52 -0.30
C ALA A 275 -12.92 -2.41 -0.69
N THR A 276 -12.84 -2.79 -1.95
CA THR A 276 -11.64 -3.43 -2.50
C THR A 276 -11.24 -2.72 -3.78
N GLU A 277 -9.98 -2.33 -3.88
CA GLU A 277 -9.39 -1.75 -5.07
C GLU A 277 -8.31 -2.68 -5.61
N ALA A 278 -8.49 -3.19 -6.82
CA ALA A 278 -7.51 -3.99 -7.55
C ALA A 278 -6.89 -3.10 -8.64
N ALA A 279 -5.70 -2.60 -8.39
CA ALA A 279 -5.09 -1.57 -9.20
C ALA A 279 -3.64 -1.87 -9.56
N ASN A 280 -3.22 -1.43 -10.74
CA ASN A 280 -1.82 -1.24 -11.07
C ASN A 280 -1.54 0.26 -11.07
N GLU A 281 -0.75 0.73 -10.11
CA GLU A 281 -0.44 2.15 -9.93
C GLU A 281 0.98 2.51 -10.38
N ILE A 282 1.46 1.86 -11.43
CA ILE A 282 2.72 2.26 -12.05
C ILE A 282 2.48 3.45 -12.98
N HIS A 283 2.92 4.58 -12.54
CA HIS A 283 2.98 5.80 -13.30
C HIS A 283 4.32 6.48 -13.02
N GLY A 284 4.81 7.35 -13.90
CA GLY A 284 6.15 7.94 -13.95
C GLY A 284 6.95 8.14 -12.65
N THR A 285 6.31 8.32 -11.50
CA THR A 285 6.93 8.39 -10.17
C THR A 285 6.38 7.33 -9.20
N GLY A 286 5.25 6.69 -9.52
CA GLY A 286 4.65 5.62 -8.72
C GLY A 286 5.31 4.29 -9.02
N ASN A 287 5.62 3.56 -7.95
CA ASN A 287 6.38 2.30 -8.05
C ASN A 287 5.62 1.13 -7.45
N GLU A 288 4.34 1.28 -7.20
CA GLU A 288 3.48 0.27 -6.60
C GLU A 288 2.71 -0.48 -7.68
N GLY A 289 3.07 -1.71 -7.92
CA GLY A 289 2.48 -2.57 -8.92
C GLY A 289 2.29 -3.96 -8.34
N LEU A 290 1.62 -4.78 -8.92
CA LEU A 290 1.56 -5.43 -10.18
C LEU A 290 0.17 -5.24 -10.84
N VAL A 291 0.05 -5.62 -12.12
CA VAL A 291 -1.27 -5.78 -12.75
C VAL A 291 -2.05 -6.88 -12.04
N PRO A 292 -3.17 -6.58 -11.38
CA PRO A 292 -3.97 -7.59 -10.69
C PRO A 292 -4.48 -8.63 -11.68
N SER A 293 -4.36 -9.90 -11.34
CA SER A 293 -4.86 -10.99 -12.17
C SER A 293 -5.35 -12.16 -11.31
N ALA A 294 -6.23 -13.00 -11.88
CA ALA A 294 -6.81 -14.15 -11.20
C ALA A 294 -7.40 -13.80 -9.80
N LEU A 295 -8.14 -12.70 -9.72
CA LEU A 295 -8.81 -12.25 -8.51
C LEU A 295 -10.13 -13.00 -8.32
N THR A 296 -10.32 -13.58 -7.15
CA THR A 296 -11.61 -14.11 -6.69
C THR A 296 -12.18 -13.23 -5.59
N PHE A 297 -13.35 -12.64 -5.83
CA PHE A 297 -14.08 -11.82 -4.87
C PHE A 297 -15.48 -12.43 -4.69
N ARG A 298 -15.74 -13.10 -3.56
CA ARG A 298 -17.00 -13.81 -3.37
C ARG A 298 -17.53 -13.78 -1.92
N ASN A 299 -18.83 -13.84 -1.78
CA ASN A 299 -19.54 -13.93 -0.49
C ASN A 299 -19.18 -12.83 0.51
N ASN A 300 -18.73 -11.66 0.02
CA ASN A 300 -18.43 -10.52 0.88
C ASN A 300 -19.67 -9.67 1.11
N VAL A 301 -19.83 -9.15 2.31
CA VAL A 301 -20.85 -8.14 2.64
C VAL A 301 -20.18 -6.77 2.63
N VAL A 302 -20.67 -5.88 1.79
CA VAL A 302 -20.13 -4.52 1.65
C VAL A 302 -21.22 -3.52 1.98
N LYS A 303 -20.97 -2.64 2.95
CA LYS A 303 -21.90 -1.59 3.39
C LYS A 303 -21.23 -0.23 3.37
N SER A 304 -21.97 0.78 2.95
CA SER A 304 -21.54 2.18 3.00
C SER A 304 -22.52 3.00 3.81
N ASP A 305 -22.01 3.97 4.53
CA ASP A 305 -22.80 5.04 5.13
C ASP A 305 -23.02 6.22 4.18
N GLY A 306 -22.50 6.16 2.96
CA GLY A 306 -22.65 7.19 1.93
C GLY A 306 -21.70 8.39 2.08
N ILE A 307 -20.72 8.34 2.97
CA ILE A 307 -19.80 9.46 3.22
C ILE A 307 -18.71 9.58 2.14
N GLY A 308 -18.32 8.46 1.52
CA GLY A 308 -17.26 8.45 0.49
C GLY A 308 -17.78 8.70 -0.92
N SER A 309 -17.25 9.69 -1.61
CA SER A 309 -17.62 10.01 -3.01
C SER A 309 -17.17 8.94 -4.03
N GLN A 310 -16.31 8.03 -3.63
CA GLN A 310 -15.75 6.96 -4.49
C GLN A 310 -16.13 5.56 -4.02
N TYR A 311 -17.13 5.44 -3.17
CA TYR A 311 -17.51 4.16 -2.62
C TYR A 311 -18.08 3.22 -3.67
N VAL A 312 -17.35 2.17 -3.95
CA VAL A 312 -17.78 1.03 -4.76
C VAL A 312 -17.32 -0.27 -4.08
N PRO A 313 -18.09 -1.37 -4.20
CA PRO A 313 -17.70 -2.65 -3.58
C PRO A 313 -16.37 -3.18 -4.09
N LEU A 314 -16.16 -3.11 -5.40
CA LEU A 314 -14.93 -3.55 -6.05
C LEU A 314 -14.62 -2.63 -7.22
N LYS A 315 -13.40 -2.10 -7.25
CA LYS A 315 -12.87 -1.32 -8.36
C LYS A 315 -11.65 -2.03 -8.94
N VAL A 316 -11.64 -2.26 -10.24
CA VAL A 316 -10.52 -2.90 -10.95
C VAL A 316 -10.06 -2.00 -12.08
N TYR A 317 -8.80 -1.58 -12.08
CA TYR A 317 -8.27 -0.70 -13.11
C TYR A 317 -6.74 -0.70 -13.18
N SER A 318 -6.22 -0.07 -14.22
CA SER A 318 -4.81 0.30 -14.32
C SER A 318 -4.71 1.81 -14.53
N TRP A 319 -3.86 2.47 -13.79
CA TRP A 319 -3.60 3.89 -13.96
C TRP A 319 -2.97 4.13 -15.33
N LYS A 320 -3.45 5.14 -16.00
CA LYS A 320 -2.87 5.63 -17.25
C LYS A 320 -1.77 6.65 -16.91
N ALA A 321 -0.57 6.42 -17.43
CA ALA A 321 0.55 7.35 -17.27
C ALA A 321 0.31 8.66 -18.01
#